data_45f000177ae04de0b1a55b3f5a36a03b
#
_entry.id   45f000177ae04de0b1a55b3f5a36a03b
#
_cell.length_a   1.000
_cell.length_b   1.000
_cell.length_c   1.000
_cell.angle_alpha   90.00
_cell.angle_beta   90.00
_cell.angle_gamma   90.00
#
_symmetry.space_group_name_H-M   'P 1'
#
loop_
_entity.id
_entity.type
_entity.pdbx_description
1 polymer ?
#
loop_
_entity_poly.entity_id
_entity_poly.type
_entity_poly.pdbx_seq_one_letter_code
_entity_poly.pdbx_strand_id
1 'polypeptide(L)'
;MNGSLRNGMFALLIAAAPLATQAKQWSLKDCIDYALANNISLQKTQLTKASAQEDYLQSKAALLPSLNASTSQSVNYTPWVASGISSDGFSRASIDKVYYNGTYSVAGNYTIWNGNKNKNQVKLNKLVAEAAELDSATQAVKLQEQIATLYVQILYSTEAIKVNQESYASSLQNEERGKEMVKIGKMSQADLAQLTAQRAQDQFNIVQAESNVKNYKRQLKELLQITSDEAFDINVPNTTDAMALDAIPALNGVYAAALENRPEFKTFQNQLAQNDLTIQIAKAGKLPTISANAGVSTSSTSMNNKAWGTQLKTNFNMGGGISISVPLFDNRSTKTQVNKALLQRESIQLDLKNQQTQLYSTIENYWLQASTNQSQFKAAKVSSESAQTSYDLLSEQFKLGLKNIVELRTGKDNLLKAKQNELQAKYMTILNLNILKFYKDGHI
;
A
#
# COMPACT_ATOMS: atom_id res chain seq x y z
N MET A 1 35.61 -35.78 45.44
CA MET A 1 36.83 -34.94 45.45
C MET A 1 36.41 -33.61 44.82
N ASN A 2 36.03 -32.73 45.62
CA ASN A 2 36.62 -31.49 46.18
C ASN A 2 37.24 -30.56 45.10
N GLY A 3 36.69 -29.40 45.00
CA GLY A 3 37.25 -28.25 44.30
C GLY A 3 36.29 -27.07 44.20
N SER A 4 36.08 -26.40 45.35
CA SER A 4 35.45 -25.08 45.47
C SER A 4 36.32 -24.00 44.87
N LEU A 5 35.74 -23.06 44.10
CA LEU A 5 36.36 -21.76 43.90
C LEU A 5 35.32 -20.64 44.03
N ARG A 6 35.67 -19.76 44.90
CA ARG A 6 35.00 -18.64 45.55
C ARG A 6 34.59 -17.51 44.59
N ASN A 7 33.42 -17.00 44.85
CA ASN A 7 32.83 -15.75 44.39
C ASN A 7 33.77 -14.54 44.50
N GLY A 8 33.95 -13.85 43.39
CA GLY A 8 34.43 -12.48 43.35
C GLY A 8 33.35 -11.61 42.72
N MET A 9 32.50 -11.02 43.55
CA MET A 9 31.43 -10.11 43.16
C MET A 9 32.08 -8.71 43.00
N PHE A 10 32.44 -8.33 41.77
CA PHE A 10 32.74 -6.96 41.41
C PHE A 10 31.43 -6.26 41.01
N ALA A 11 30.91 -5.48 41.95
CA ALA A 11 29.83 -4.54 41.69
C ALA A 11 30.37 -3.37 40.86
N LEU A 12 30.18 -3.39 39.56
CA LEU A 12 30.37 -2.23 38.70
C LEU A 12 29.15 -1.32 38.85
N LEU A 13 29.26 -0.27 39.66
CA LEU A 13 28.35 0.86 39.71
C LEU A 13 28.47 1.60 38.35
N ILE A 14 27.63 1.23 37.39
CA ILE A 14 27.41 2.03 36.20
C ILE A 14 26.53 3.21 36.63
N ALA A 15 27.17 4.38 36.78
CA ALA A 15 26.47 5.65 36.88
C ALA A 15 25.66 5.84 35.59
N ALA A 16 24.36 5.56 35.62
CA ALA A 16 23.43 5.92 34.58
C ALA A 16 23.30 7.44 34.60
N ALA A 17 24.16 8.15 33.85
CA ALA A 17 23.86 9.50 33.46
C ALA A 17 22.54 9.44 32.62
N PRO A 18 21.55 10.29 32.91
CA PRO A 18 20.39 10.41 32.03
C PRO A 18 20.90 10.95 30.69
N LEU A 19 21.10 10.06 29.71
CA LEU A 19 21.18 10.45 28.33
C LEU A 19 19.82 11.11 28.05
N ALA A 20 19.80 12.45 28.03
CA ALA A 20 18.72 13.18 27.42
C ALA A 20 18.66 12.67 25.98
N THR A 21 17.75 11.74 25.70
CA THR A 21 17.44 11.29 24.38
C THR A 21 16.86 12.50 23.64
N GLN A 22 17.73 13.25 22.95
CA GLN A 22 17.25 14.20 21.95
C GLN A 22 16.34 13.41 21.03
N ALA A 23 15.08 13.83 20.95
CA ALA A 23 14.11 13.23 20.03
C ALA A 23 14.77 13.19 18.65
N LYS A 24 14.84 11.99 18.05
CA LYS A 24 15.37 11.81 16.71
C LYS A 24 14.59 12.71 15.77
N GLN A 25 15.26 13.68 15.17
CA GLN A 25 14.65 14.51 14.13
C GLN A 25 14.64 13.73 12.81
N TRP A 26 13.46 13.42 12.32
CA TRP A 26 13.25 12.64 11.10
C TRP A 26 13.31 13.52 9.86
N SER A 27 14.24 13.23 8.95
CA SER A 27 14.22 13.81 7.61
C SER A 27 13.12 13.17 6.74
N LEU A 28 12.78 13.78 5.62
CA LEU A 28 11.84 13.18 4.65
C LEU A 28 12.32 11.79 4.22
N LYS A 29 13.61 11.67 3.92
CA LYS A 29 14.23 10.40 3.54
C LYS A 29 14.13 9.35 4.66
N ASP A 30 14.44 9.72 5.92
CA ASP A 30 14.29 8.80 7.05
C ASP A 30 12.86 8.28 7.20
N CYS A 31 11.86 9.17 7.01
CA CYS A 31 10.44 8.79 7.04
C CYS A 31 10.10 7.80 5.93
N ILE A 32 10.56 8.06 4.71
CA ILE A 32 10.32 7.17 3.56
C ILE A 32 10.98 5.81 3.78
N ASP A 33 12.28 5.78 4.10
CA ASP A 33 13.04 4.54 4.30
C ASP A 33 12.43 3.69 5.42
N TYR A 34 12.04 4.32 6.53
CA TYR A 34 11.38 3.64 7.63
C TYR A 34 10.01 3.09 7.27
N ALA A 35 9.19 3.87 6.55
CA ALA A 35 7.86 3.44 6.11
C ALA A 35 7.95 2.26 5.13
N LEU A 36 8.89 2.30 4.18
CA LEU A 36 9.10 1.20 3.22
C LEU A 36 9.49 -0.11 3.92
N ALA A 37 10.21 -0.02 5.05
CA ALA A 37 10.59 -1.19 5.83
C ALA A 37 9.48 -1.71 6.76
N ASN A 38 8.64 -0.82 7.31
CA ASN A 38 7.76 -1.15 8.43
C ASN A 38 6.26 -1.06 8.12
N ASN A 39 5.85 -0.45 7.00
CA ASN A 39 4.43 -0.28 6.71
C ASN A 39 3.72 -1.61 6.49
N ILE A 40 2.67 -1.86 7.28
CA ILE A 40 1.91 -3.13 7.28
C ILE A 40 1.26 -3.40 5.92
N SER A 41 0.75 -2.37 5.22
CA SER A 41 0.15 -2.55 3.89
C SER A 41 1.19 -3.04 2.89
N LEU A 42 2.42 -2.51 2.96
CA LEU A 42 3.51 -2.95 2.10
C LEU A 42 3.98 -4.37 2.46
N GLN A 43 4.06 -4.71 3.74
CA GLN A 43 4.36 -6.08 4.18
C GLN A 43 3.30 -7.08 3.68
N LYS A 44 2.02 -6.71 3.68
CA LYS A 44 0.95 -7.54 3.09
C LYS A 44 1.15 -7.79 1.60
N THR A 45 1.58 -6.79 0.83
CA THR A 45 1.87 -6.99 -0.60
C THR A 45 3.07 -7.92 -0.81
N GLN A 46 4.07 -7.90 0.08
CA GLN A 46 5.18 -8.86 0.05
C GLN A 46 4.71 -10.29 0.32
N LEU A 47 3.77 -10.49 1.26
CA LEU A 47 3.17 -11.81 1.50
C LEU A 47 2.34 -12.27 0.28
N THR A 48 1.62 -11.36 -0.38
CA THR A 48 0.91 -11.67 -1.64
C THR A 48 1.89 -12.10 -2.73
N LYS A 49 3.04 -11.42 -2.87
CA LYS A 49 4.12 -11.80 -3.77
C LYS A 49 4.66 -13.20 -3.45
N ALA A 50 4.91 -13.48 -2.17
CA ALA A 50 5.37 -14.81 -1.73
C ALA A 50 4.35 -15.90 -2.07
N SER A 51 3.05 -15.64 -1.83
CA SER A 51 1.96 -16.57 -2.19
C SER A 51 1.91 -16.82 -3.71
N ALA A 52 2.00 -15.78 -4.53
CA ALA A 52 2.02 -15.92 -5.99
C ALA A 52 3.27 -16.69 -6.48
N GLN A 53 4.40 -16.57 -5.78
CA GLN A 53 5.59 -17.37 -6.06
C GLN A 53 5.38 -18.86 -5.76
N GLU A 54 4.67 -19.20 -4.68
CA GLU A 54 4.29 -20.59 -4.38
C GLU A 54 3.34 -21.15 -5.44
N ASP A 55 2.35 -20.38 -5.91
CA ASP A 55 1.46 -20.77 -7.00
C ASP A 55 2.24 -21.03 -8.31
N TYR A 56 3.28 -20.23 -8.58
CA TYR A 56 4.17 -20.49 -9.71
C TYR A 56 4.95 -21.80 -9.53
N LEU A 57 5.51 -22.06 -8.34
CA LEU A 57 6.22 -23.32 -8.05
C LEU A 57 5.26 -24.51 -8.14
N GLN A 58 4.05 -24.40 -7.61
CA GLN A 58 3.02 -25.43 -7.74
C GLN A 58 2.67 -25.70 -9.20
N SER A 59 2.58 -24.67 -10.05
CA SER A 59 2.28 -24.85 -11.47
C SER A 59 3.41 -25.58 -12.22
N LYS A 60 4.66 -25.40 -11.81
CA LYS A 60 5.80 -26.20 -12.30
C LYS A 60 5.69 -27.65 -11.86
N ALA A 61 5.36 -27.89 -10.60
CA ALA A 61 5.18 -29.22 -10.05
C ALA A 61 4.02 -29.96 -10.75
N ALA A 62 2.99 -29.24 -11.22
CA ALA A 62 1.90 -29.82 -12.01
C ALA A 62 2.34 -30.39 -13.40
N LEU A 63 3.58 -30.15 -13.84
CA LEU A 63 4.20 -30.82 -14.98
C LEU A 63 4.79 -32.17 -14.63
N LEU A 64 4.85 -32.56 -13.37
CA LEU A 64 5.35 -33.86 -12.88
C LEU A 64 4.18 -34.80 -12.62
N PRO A 65 4.45 -36.15 -12.57
CA PRO A 65 3.43 -37.11 -12.16
C PRO A 65 2.95 -36.85 -10.72
N SER A 66 1.62 -36.98 -10.49
CA SER A 66 1.06 -37.05 -9.16
C SER A 66 0.99 -38.51 -8.68
N LEU A 67 1.23 -38.75 -7.39
CA LEU A 67 1.13 -40.06 -6.75
C LEU A 67 0.17 -39.94 -5.56
N ASN A 68 -0.84 -40.79 -5.55
CA ASN A 68 -1.85 -40.83 -4.51
C ASN A 68 -1.99 -42.24 -3.95
N ALA A 69 -1.98 -42.37 -2.62
CA ALA A 69 -2.36 -43.58 -1.93
C ALA A 69 -3.78 -43.43 -1.37
N SER A 70 -4.63 -44.40 -1.59
CA SER A 70 -6.00 -44.41 -1.04
C SER A 70 -6.37 -45.75 -0.48
N THR A 71 -7.22 -45.71 0.56
CA THR A 71 -7.91 -46.89 1.09
C THR A 71 -9.38 -46.55 1.25
N SER A 72 -10.22 -47.49 0.90
CA SER A 72 -11.66 -47.38 1.13
C SER A 72 -12.13 -48.64 1.88
N GLN A 73 -12.85 -48.43 2.96
CA GLN A 73 -13.44 -49.47 3.76
C GLN A 73 -14.96 -49.28 3.75
N SER A 74 -15.71 -50.32 3.37
CA SER A 74 -17.14 -50.25 3.31
C SER A 74 -17.78 -51.43 4.02
N VAL A 75 -18.90 -51.15 4.71
CA VAL A 75 -19.82 -52.14 5.28
C VAL A 75 -21.07 -52.07 4.43
N ASN A 76 -21.46 -53.20 3.88
CA ASN A 76 -22.66 -53.29 3.04
C ASN A 76 -23.69 -54.22 3.72
N TYR A 77 -24.96 -53.81 3.66
CA TYR A 77 -26.08 -54.59 4.11
C TYR A 77 -27.06 -54.81 2.94
N THR A 78 -27.27 -56.08 2.58
CA THR A 78 -28.15 -56.50 1.47
C THR A 78 -29.29 -57.37 2.00
N PRO A 79 -30.40 -56.78 2.44
CA PRO A 79 -31.46 -57.51 3.17
C PRO A 79 -32.16 -58.57 2.33
N TRP A 80 -32.22 -58.48 1.02
CA TRP A 80 -33.04 -59.28 0.12
C TRP A 80 -32.25 -60.35 -0.66
N VAL A 81 -30.94 -60.37 -0.59
CA VAL A 81 -30.12 -61.33 -1.32
C VAL A 81 -29.80 -62.53 -0.43
N ALA A 82 -30.33 -63.67 -0.80
CA ALA A 82 -30.10 -64.95 -0.08
C ALA A 82 -29.03 -65.82 -0.76
N SER A 83 -28.90 -65.73 -2.09
CA SER A 83 -27.90 -66.49 -2.85
C SER A 83 -27.61 -65.82 -4.18
N GLY A 84 -26.38 -65.91 -4.70
CA GLY A 84 -25.96 -65.46 -5.99
C GLY A 84 -25.35 -66.59 -6.83
N ILE A 85 -25.17 -66.35 -8.11
CA ILE A 85 -24.44 -67.25 -9.02
C ILE A 85 -22.98 -66.83 -9.02
N SER A 86 -22.05 -67.80 -8.85
CA SER A 86 -20.61 -67.47 -8.93
C SER A 86 -20.19 -67.13 -10.37
N SER A 87 -19.04 -66.52 -10.53
CA SER A 87 -18.51 -66.10 -11.83
C SER A 87 -18.28 -67.22 -12.83
N ASP A 88 -18.28 -68.49 -12.37
CA ASP A 88 -18.24 -69.69 -13.22
C ASP A 88 -19.58 -70.05 -13.85
N GLY A 89 -20.68 -69.38 -13.41
CA GLY A 89 -22.02 -69.59 -13.91
C GLY A 89 -22.72 -70.86 -13.43
N PHE A 90 -22.05 -71.70 -12.62
CA PHE A 90 -22.53 -73.02 -12.26
C PHE A 90 -22.74 -73.23 -10.73
N SER A 91 -22.03 -72.46 -9.91
CA SER A 91 -22.06 -72.61 -8.46
C SER A 91 -22.96 -71.56 -7.80
N ARG A 92 -23.80 -71.99 -6.84
CA ARG A 92 -24.50 -71.03 -5.96
C ARG A 92 -23.60 -70.61 -4.82
N ALA A 93 -23.36 -69.31 -4.69
CA ALA A 93 -22.64 -68.71 -3.58
C ALA A 93 -23.63 -68.14 -2.56
N SER A 94 -23.44 -68.45 -1.28
CA SER A 94 -24.13 -67.74 -0.19
C SER A 94 -23.55 -66.34 -0.08
N ILE A 95 -24.40 -65.34 -0.02
CA ILE A 95 -24.02 -63.94 0.20
C ILE A 95 -24.43 -63.56 1.60
N ASP A 96 -23.48 -63.20 2.46
CA ASP A 96 -23.76 -62.65 3.76
C ASP A 96 -24.57 -61.35 3.65
N LYS A 97 -25.61 -61.24 4.49
CA LYS A 97 -26.43 -60.00 4.51
C LYS A 97 -25.62 -58.79 4.89
N VAL A 98 -24.61 -58.97 5.74
CA VAL A 98 -23.65 -57.90 6.11
C VAL A 98 -22.26 -58.39 5.71
N TYR A 99 -21.59 -57.57 4.93
CA TYR A 99 -20.21 -57.87 4.51
C TYR A 99 -19.34 -56.62 4.45
N TYR A 100 -18.05 -56.80 4.62
CA TYR A 100 -17.04 -55.78 4.63
C TYR A 100 -16.20 -55.88 3.34
N ASN A 101 -15.94 -54.73 2.73
CA ASN A 101 -14.97 -54.64 1.64
C ASN A 101 -13.91 -53.61 1.99
N GLY A 102 -12.64 -53.97 1.74
CA GLY A 102 -11.52 -53.09 1.85
C GLY A 102 -10.83 -53.00 0.50
N THR A 103 -10.53 -51.79 0.01
CA THR A 103 -9.67 -51.58 -1.16
C THR A 103 -8.50 -50.71 -0.74
N TYR A 104 -7.34 -51.05 -1.29
CA TYR A 104 -6.06 -50.35 -1.04
C TYR A 104 -5.40 -50.11 -2.39
N SER A 105 -5.02 -48.87 -2.68
CA SER A 105 -4.42 -48.53 -3.97
C SER A 105 -3.37 -47.46 -3.84
N VAL A 106 -2.37 -47.52 -4.72
CA VAL A 106 -1.45 -46.46 -5.01
C VAL A 106 -1.50 -46.22 -6.50
N ALA A 107 -1.84 -45.00 -6.91
CA ALA A 107 -2.02 -44.61 -8.31
C ALA A 107 -1.21 -43.34 -8.64
N GLY A 108 -0.49 -43.41 -9.75
CA GLY A 108 0.22 -42.29 -10.35
C GLY A 108 -0.50 -41.81 -11.61
N ASN A 109 -0.63 -40.51 -11.76
CA ASN A 109 -1.21 -39.87 -12.95
C ASN A 109 -0.25 -38.83 -13.51
N TYR A 110 -0.08 -38.83 -14.84
CA TYR A 110 0.80 -37.94 -15.54
C TYR A 110 0.14 -37.40 -16.81
N THR A 111 0.02 -36.11 -16.96
CA THR A 111 -0.43 -35.48 -18.18
C THR A 111 0.74 -35.28 -19.11
N ILE A 112 0.85 -36.14 -20.15
CA ILE A 112 1.92 -36.07 -21.17
C ILE A 112 1.76 -34.83 -22.03
N TRP A 113 0.53 -34.55 -22.49
CA TRP A 113 0.21 -33.39 -23.31
C TRP A 113 -1.28 -33.00 -23.24
N ASN A 114 -1.56 -31.71 -23.19
CA ASN A 114 -2.92 -31.17 -23.14
C ASN A 114 -3.02 -29.86 -23.95
N GLY A 115 -2.49 -29.85 -25.15
CA GLY A 115 -2.48 -28.64 -25.97
C GLY A 115 -1.60 -27.51 -25.42
N ASN A 116 -0.56 -27.85 -24.65
CA ASN A 116 0.31 -26.92 -23.92
C ASN A 116 -0.40 -26.12 -22.80
N LYS A 117 -1.61 -26.52 -22.39
CA LYS A 117 -2.36 -25.83 -21.32
C LYS A 117 -1.50 -25.70 -20.05
N ASN A 118 -0.95 -26.80 -19.55
CA ASN A 118 -0.11 -26.77 -18.33
C ASN A 118 1.14 -25.92 -18.50
N LYS A 119 1.83 -25.98 -19.65
CA LYS A 119 3.00 -25.14 -19.94
C LYS A 119 2.65 -23.65 -19.97
N ASN A 120 1.52 -23.30 -20.59
CA ASN A 120 1.04 -21.90 -20.60
C ASN A 120 0.58 -21.46 -19.21
N GLN A 121 0.02 -22.36 -18.38
CA GLN A 121 -0.33 -22.06 -16.99
C GLN A 121 0.91 -21.71 -16.16
N VAL A 122 2.04 -22.43 -16.36
CA VAL A 122 3.31 -22.07 -15.71
C VAL A 122 3.79 -20.68 -16.11
N LYS A 123 3.69 -20.32 -17.40
CA LYS A 123 4.04 -18.99 -17.88
C LYS A 123 3.10 -17.91 -17.29
N LEU A 124 1.81 -18.21 -17.23
CA LEU A 124 0.80 -17.33 -16.65
C LEU A 124 1.10 -17.07 -15.18
N ASN A 125 1.32 -18.11 -14.38
CA ASN A 125 1.61 -17.98 -12.96
C ASN A 125 2.95 -17.25 -12.70
N LYS A 126 3.93 -17.37 -13.61
CA LYS A 126 5.15 -16.56 -13.57
C LYS A 126 4.82 -15.08 -13.71
N LEU A 127 4.00 -14.71 -14.70
CA LEU A 127 3.57 -13.31 -14.90
C LEU A 127 2.71 -12.80 -13.73
N VAL A 128 1.91 -13.66 -13.11
CA VAL A 128 1.15 -13.31 -11.89
C VAL A 128 2.09 -12.98 -10.73
N ALA A 129 3.16 -13.76 -10.55
CA ALA A 129 4.16 -13.47 -9.53
C ALA A 129 4.92 -12.15 -9.80
N GLU A 130 5.25 -11.88 -11.08
CA GLU A 130 5.84 -10.60 -11.52
C GLU A 130 4.86 -9.42 -11.31
N ALA A 131 3.56 -9.61 -11.55
CA ALA A 131 2.54 -8.60 -11.29
C ALA A 131 2.43 -8.25 -9.80
N ALA A 132 2.50 -9.23 -8.91
CA ALA A 132 2.50 -8.99 -7.47
C ALA A 132 3.71 -8.16 -6.99
N GLU A 133 4.85 -8.26 -7.67
CA GLU A 133 6.02 -7.39 -7.44
C GLU A 133 5.75 -5.95 -7.89
N LEU A 134 5.16 -5.77 -9.07
CA LEU A 134 4.78 -4.45 -9.59
C LEU A 134 3.71 -3.78 -8.72
N ASP A 135 2.77 -4.55 -8.19
CA ASP A 135 1.75 -4.04 -7.25
C ASP A 135 2.38 -3.57 -5.94
N SER A 136 3.37 -4.30 -5.43
CA SER A 136 4.15 -3.86 -4.26
C SER A 136 4.90 -2.56 -4.54
N ALA A 137 5.54 -2.44 -5.71
CA ALA A 137 6.21 -1.20 -6.14
C ALA A 137 5.21 -0.03 -6.28
N THR A 138 4.02 -0.29 -6.81
CA THR A 138 2.95 0.73 -6.93
C THR A 138 2.50 1.23 -5.56
N GLN A 139 2.35 0.35 -4.57
CA GLN A 139 2.01 0.74 -3.20
C GLN A 139 3.15 1.54 -2.53
N ALA A 140 4.41 1.17 -2.78
CA ALA A 140 5.56 1.91 -2.28
C ALA A 140 5.60 3.34 -2.82
N VAL A 141 5.33 3.54 -4.11
CA VAL A 141 5.25 4.86 -4.75
C VAL A 141 4.14 5.72 -4.13
N LYS A 142 2.94 5.16 -3.93
CA LYS A 142 1.82 5.87 -3.28
C LYS A 142 2.14 6.26 -1.84
N LEU A 143 2.79 5.38 -1.08
CA LEU A 143 3.20 5.64 0.29
C LEU A 143 4.21 6.79 0.36
N GLN A 144 5.19 6.83 -0.54
CA GLN A 144 6.17 7.93 -0.63
C GLN A 144 5.50 9.27 -0.92
N GLU A 145 4.53 9.32 -1.86
CA GLU A 145 3.78 10.53 -2.19
C GLU A 145 2.96 11.05 -0.99
N GLN A 146 2.31 10.14 -0.24
CA GLN A 146 1.56 10.49 0.97
C GLN A 146 2.46 11.04 2.07
N ILE A 147 3.62 10.40 2.31
CA ILE A 147 4.61 10.86 3.30
C ILE A 147 5.14 12.24 2.93
N ALA A 148 5.52 12.46 1.66
CA ALA A 148 6.02 13.75 1.19
C ALA A 148 4.98 14.87 1.38
N THR A 149 3.72 14.59 1.06
CA THR A 149 2.61 15.53 1.25
C THR A 149 2.45 15.91 2.72
N LEU A 150 2.38 14.93 3.62
CA LEU A 150 2.24 15.20 5.06
C LEU A 150 3.48 15.92 5.62
N TYR A 151 4.67 15.54 5.16
CA TYR A 151 5.91 16.17 5.61
C TYR A 151 5.91 17.69 5.28
N VAL A 152 5.55 18.07 4.05
CA VAL A 152 5.47 19.48 3.66
C VAL A 152 4.34 20.21 4.41
N GLN A 153 3.20 19.54 4.69
CA GLN A 153 2.13 20.11 5.51
C GLN A 153 2.58 20.39 6.96
N ILE A 154 3.42 19.53 7.54
CA ILE A 154 4.00 19.77 8.87
C ILE A 154 4.96 20.97 8.80
N LEU A 155 5.82 21.07 7.78
CA LEU A 155 6.72 22.19 7.58
C LEU A 155 5.94 23.52 7.50
N TYR A 156 4.93 23.57 6.62
CA TYR A 156 4.04 24.72 6.49
C TYR A 156 3.40 25.12 7.82
N SER A 157 2.81 24.17 8.54
CA SER A 157 2.10 24.42 9.78
C SER A 157 3.05 24.86 10.90
N THR A 158 4.28 24.35 10.91
CA THR A 158 5.32 24.76 11.88
C THR A 158 5.75 26.20 11.65
N GLU A 159 5.92 26.62 10.39
CA GLU A 159 6.21 28.03 10.07
C GLU A 159 5.00 28.94 10.36
N ALA A 160 3.78 28.46 10.14
CA ALA A 160 2.56 29.21 10.50
C ALA A 160 2.46 29.51 12.00
N ILE A 161 2.98 28.62 12.88
CA ILE A 161 3.08 28.90 14.31
C ILE A 161 3.95 30.13 14.55
N LYS A 162 5.11 30.25 13.90
CA LYS A 162 6.02 31.40 14.07
C LYS A 162 5.35 32.71 13.65
N VAL A 163 4.66 32.70 12.49
CA VAL A 163 3.89 33.88 12.03
C VAL A 163 2.82 34.29 13.04
N ASN A 164 2.09 33.33 13.60
CA ASN A 164 1.07 33.63 14.63
C ASN A 164 1.70 34.10 15.95
N GLN A 165 2.87 33.57 16.33
CA GLN A 165 3.62 34.03 17.52
C GLN A 165 4.11 35.48 17.37
N GLU A 166 4.61 35.85 16.19
CA GLU A 166 4.97 37.24 15.88
C GLU A 166 3.77 38.17 15.99
N SER A 167 2.61 37.73 15.44
CA SER A 167 1.35 38.48 15.54
C SER A 167 0.92 38.63 17.00
N TYR A 168 0.98 37.56 17.81
CA TYR A 168 0.65 37.59 19.24
C TYR A 168 1.58 38.54 20.02
N ALA A 169 2.89 38.46 19.78
CA ALA A 169 3.85 39.36 20.46
C ALA A 169 3.53 40.83 20.19
N SER A 170 3.21 41.15 18.93
CA SER A 170 2.75 42.52 18.57
C SER A 170 1.45 42.92 19.27
N SER A 171 0.44 42.02 19.37
CA SER A 171 -0.80 42.32 20.12
C SER A 171 -0.56 42.50 21.59
N LEU A 172 0.33 41.73 22.21
CA LEU A 172 0.69 41.83 23.61
C LEU A 172 1.29 43.20 23.90
N GLN A 173 2.23 43.66 23.07
CA GLN A 173 2.81 45.01 23.21
C GLN A 173 1.79 46.12 23.05
N ASN A 174 0.82 45.97 22.12
CA ASN A 174 -0.24 46.94 21.90
C ASN A 174 -1.23 46.97 23.11
N GLU A 175 -1.57 45.80 23.68
CA GLU A 175 -2.41 45.72 24.89
C GLU A 175 -1.73 46.36 26.10
N GLU A 176 -0.45 46.08 26.34
CA GLU A 176 0.33 46.68 27.43
C GLU A 176 0.38 48.19 27.31
N ARG A 177 0.65 48.70 26.10
CA ARG A 177 0.60 50.13 25.82
C ARG A 177 -0.81 50.70 26.05
N GLY A 178 -1.85 50.00 25.59
CA GLY A 178 -3.23 50.40 25.82
C GLY A 178 -3.56 50.56 27.30
N LYS A 179 -3.09 49.64 28.14
CA LYS A 179 -3.23 49.74 29.61
C LYS A 179 -2.61 51.01 30.18
N GLU A 180 -1.41 51.35 29.70
CA GLU A 180 -0.77 52.62 30.15
C GLU A 180 -1.51 53.86 29.62
N MET A 181 -1.99 53.83 28.37
CA MET A 181 -2.76 54.96 27.82
C MET A 181 -4.11 55.18 28.56
N VAL A 182 -4.76 54.10 29.00
CA VAL A 182 -5.98 54.19 29.82
C VAL A 182 -5.66 54.81 31.19
N LYS A 183 -4.56 54.41 31.85
CA LYS A 183 -4.14 54.96 33.15
C LYS A 183 -3.93 56.47 33.09
N ILE A 184 -3.41 56.98 32.01
CA ILE A 184 -3.17 58.46 31.81
C ILE A 184 -4.33 59.17 31.09
N GLY A 185 -5.46 58.49 30.92
CA GLY A 185 -6.69 59.07 30.33
C GLY A 185 -6.65 59.33 28.83
N LYS A 186 -5.67 58.78 28.10
CA LYS A 186 -5.49 58.95 26.62
C LYS A 186 -6.22 57.90 25.79
N MET A 187 -6.78 56.88 26.41
CA MET A 187 -7.52 55.80 25.74
C MET A 187 -8.76 55.40 26.54
N SER A 188 -9.84 55.02 25.85
CA SER A 188 -11.04 54.48 26.50
C SER A 188 -10.87 53.03 26.98
N GLN A 189 -11.66 52.64 27.98
CA GLN A 189 -11.75 51.23 28.41
C GLN A 189 -12.27 50.31 27.28
N ALA A 190 -13.15 50.84 26.40
CA ALA A 190 -13.68 50.12 25.26
C ALA A 190 -12.57 49.77 24.24
N ASP A 191 -11.67 50.73 23.99
CA ASP A 191 -10.53 50.52 23.09
C ASP A 191 -9.54 49.50 23.69
N LEU A 192 -9.27 49.59 25.00
CA LEU A 192 -8.43 48.57 25.66
C LEU A 192 -9.06 47.17 25.55
N ALA A 193 -10.39 47.06 25.72
CA ALA A 193 -11.07 45.78 25.57
C ALA A 193 -10.90 45.18 24.14
N GLN A 194 -10.86 46.03 23.09
CA GLN A 194 -10.59 45.58 21.72
C GLN A 194 -9.15 45.07 21.56
N LEU A 195 -8.13 45.70 22.17
CA LEU A 195 -6.76 45.23 22.18
C LEU A 195 -6.62 43.88 22.89
N THR A 196 -7.31 43.74 24.03
CA THR A 196 -7.36 42.50 24.79
C THR A 196 -8.00 41.36 23.97
N ALA A 197 -9.11 41.65 23.28
CA ALA A 197 -9.78 40.69 22.39
C ALA A 197 -8.87 40.25 21.21
N GLN A 198 -8.13 41.18 20.60
CA GLN A 198 -7.20 40.87 19.52
C GLN A 198 -6.07 39.98 20.01
N ARG A 199 -5.45 40.27 21.18
CA ARG A 199 -4.43 39.42 21.76
C ARG A 199 -4.97 38.00 22.04
N ALA A 200 -6.19 37.89 22.58
CA ALA A 200 -6.82 36.60 22.82
C ALA A 200 -7.09 35.82 21.53
N GLN A 201 -7.47 36.51 20.45
CA GLN A 201 -7.64 35.89 19.13
C GLN A 201 -6.33 35.38 18.57
N ASP A 202 -5.24 36.13 18.71
CA ASP A 202 -3.92 35.69 18.25
C ASP A 202 -3.42 34.49 19.07
N GLN A 203 -3.69 34.45 20.38
CA GLN A 203 -3.43 33.28 21.22
C GLN A 203 -4.18 32.04 20.72
N PHE A 204 -5.47 32.21 20.39
CA PHE A 204 -6.28 31.13 19.82
C PHE A 204 -5.68 30.61 18.50
N ASN A 205 -5.22 31.51 17.63
CA ASN A 205 -4.61 31.13 16.35
C ASN A 205 -3.32 30.32 16.53
N ILE A 206 -2.51 30.61 17.58
CA ILE A 206 -1.33 29.81 17.93
C ILE A 206 -1.76 28.38 18.31
N VAL A 207 -2.71 28.26 19.25
CA VAL A 207 -3.20 26.95 19.71
C VAL A 207 -3.76 26.13 18.56
N GLN A 208 -4.49 26.77 17.66
CA GLN A 208 -5.02 26.10 16.46
C GLN A 208 -3.90 25.61 15.53
N ALA A 209 -2.88 26.42 15.29
CA ALA A 209 -1.73 26.03 14.46
C ALA A 209 -0.92 24.88 15.10
N GLU A 210 -0.70 24.92 16.42
CA GLU A 210 -0.06 23.83 17.16
C GLU A 210 -0.87 22.52 17.09
N SER A 211 -2.19 22.62 17.19
CA SER A 211 -3.10 21.48 17.04
C SER A 211 -2.99 20.85 15.64
N ASN A 212 -2.91 21.68 14.60
CA ASN A 212 -2.72 21.20 13.23
C ASN A 212 -1.38 20.44 13.06
N VAL A 213 -0.29 20.99 13.61
CA VAL A 213 1.03 20.30 13.60
C VAL A 213 0.94 18.95 14.30
N LYS A 214 0.33 18.88 15.49
CA LYS A 214 0.13 17.63 16.23
C LYS A 214 -0.67 16.63 15.43
N ASN A 215 -1.73 17.07 14.74
CA ASN A 215 -2.57 16.19 13.93
C ASN A 215 -1.82 15.66 12.70
N TYR A 216 -1.08 16.50 11.97
CA TYR A 216 -0.28 16.02 10.83
C TYR A 216 0.87 15.09 11.27
N LYS A 217 1.54 15.37 12.40
CA LYS A 217 2.52 14.44 12.99
C LYS A 217 1.89 13.10 13.37
N ARG A 218 0.66 13.11 13.94
CA ARG A 218 -0.09 11.88 14.22
C ARG A 218 -0.37 11.08 12.95
N GLN A 219 -0.83 11.74 11.86
CA GLN A 219 -1.06 11.09 10.58
C GLN A 219 0.23 10.52 9.99
N LEU A 220 1.34 11.25 10.08
CA LEU A 220 2.64 10.75 9.63
C LEU A 220 3.09 9.54 10.46
N LYS A 221 2.98 9.57 11.79
CA LYS A 221 3.25 8.39 12.67
C LYS A 221 2.39 7.19 12.26
N GLU A 222 1.13 7.39 11.89
CA GLU A 222 0.25 6.32 11.42
C GLU A 222 0.78 5.67 10.12
N LEU A 223 1.22 6.46 9.12
CA LEU A 223 1.87 5.92 7.91
C LEU A 223 3.16 5.19 8.21
N LEU A 224 3.94 5.69 9.18
CA LEU A 224 5.18 5.06 9.65
C LEU A 224 4.93 3.84 10.55
N GLN A 225 3.71 3.58 10.99
CA GLN A 225 3.35 2.53 11.96
C GLN A 225 4.06 2.70 13.32
N ILE A 226 4.29 3.95 13.74
CA ILE A 226 4.91 4.27 15.04
C ILE A 226 3.80 4.44 16.07
N THR A 227 3.72 3.52 17.03
CA THR A 227 2.75 3.51 18.14
C THR A 227 3.36 3.89 19.49
N SER A 228 4.69 4.11 19.54
CA SER A 228 5.37 4.50 20.78
C SER A 228 5.00 5.92 21.20
N ASP A 229 5.04 6.15 22.53
CA ASP A 229 4.86 7.49 23.12
C ASP A 229 6.14 8.34 23.05
N GLU A 230 7.21 7.84 22.43
CA GLU A 230 8.44 8.59 22.22
C GLU A 230 8.19 9.89 21.44
N ALA A 231 8.93 10.91 21.83
CA ALA A 231 8.87 12.22 21.19
C ALA A 231 9.23 12.08 19.69
N PHE A 232 8.25 12.32 18.83
CA PHE A 232 8.41 12.28 17.36
C PHE A 232 8.46 13.71 16.84
N ASP A 233 9.57 14.06 16.21
CA ASP A 233 9.74 15.34 15.55
C ASP A 233 10.39 15.19 14.17
N ILE A 234 10.08 16.12 13.27
CA ILE A 234 10.68 16.15 11.93
C ILE A 234 11.80 17.19 11.89
N ASN A 235 12.79 16.92 11.06
CA ASN A 235 13.79 17.93 10.71
C ASN A 235 13.11 19.02 9.86
N VAL A 236 13.20 20.27 10.32
CA VAL A 236 12.70 21.44 9.58
C VAL A 236 13.88 22.04 8.82
N PRO A 237 14.09 21.65 7.54
CA PRO A 237 15.15 22.23 6.74
C PRO A 237 14.88 23.72 6.51
N ASN A 238 15.94 24.49 6.37
CA ASN A 238 15.79 25.91 6.01
C ASN A 238 15.26 26.02 4.58
N THR A 239 13.95 26.24 4.44
CA THR A 239 13.30 26.40 3.15
C THR A 239 13.53 27.82 2.62
N THR A 240 14.33 27.93 1.58
CA THR A 240 14.62 29.22 0.93
C THR A 240 13.54 29.59 -0.10
N ASP A 241 13.41 30.88 -0.38
CA ASP A 241 12.52 31.36 -1.45
C ASP A 241 12.92 30.84 -2.83
N ALA A 242 14.22 30.58 -3.03
CA ALA A 242 14.75 30.01 -4.25
C ALA A 242 14.10 28.66 -4.59
N MET A 243 13.80 27.82 -3.57
CA MET A 243 13.13 26.53 -3.76
C MET A 243 11.71 26.68 -4.33
N ALA A 244 10.99 27.74 -3.95
CA ALA A 244 9.67 28.04 -4.49
C ALA A 244 9.73 28.72 -5.88
N LEU A 245 10.88 29.29 -6.24
CA LEU A 245 11.10 29.94 -7.53
C LEU A 245 11.81 29.04 -8.55
N ASP A 246 12.05 27.78 -8.19
CA ASP A 246 12.65 26.78 -9.05
C ASP A 246 11.85 26.60 -10.36
N ALA A 247 12.53 26.21 -11.44
CA ALA A 247 11.90 26.05 -12.74
C ALA A 247 10.88 24.91 -12.72
N ILE A 248 9.66 25.17 -13.18
CA ILE A 248 8.61 24.16 -13.31
C ILE A 248 8.96 23.28 -14.53
N PRO A 249 9.06 21.95 -14.38
CA PRO A 249 9.37 21.07 -15.50
C PRO A 249 8.27 21.10 -16.56
N ALA A 250 8.63 20.87 -17.83
CA ALA A 250 7.65 20.85 -18.92
C ALA A 250 6.66 19.69 -18.74
N LEU A 251 5.35 19.96 -18.81
CA LEU A 251 4.25 19.02 -18.61
C LEU A 251 4.43 17.72 -19.41
N ASN A 252 4.67 17.84 -20.73
CA ASN A 252 4.83 16.69 -21.61
C ASN A 252 6.06 15.84 -21.26
N GLY A 253 7.14 16.48 -20.77
CA GLY A 253 8.35 15.77 -20.33
C GLY A 253 8.10 14.95 -19.07
N VAL A 254 7.37 15.49 -18.10
CA VAL A 254 6.98 14.77 -16.89
C VAL A 254 6.05 13.60 -17.22
N TYR A 255 5.05 13.82 -18.10
CA TYR A 255 4.13 12.78 -18.52
C TYR A 255 4.81 11.62 -19.24
N ALA A 256 5.70 11.92 -20.20
CA ALA A 256 6.44 10.90 -20.94
C ALA A 256 7.31 10.04 -19.99
N ALA A 257 8.05 10.70 -19.09
CA ALA A 257 8.87 10.01 -18.10
C ALA A 257 8.04 9.16 -17.13
N ALA A 258 6.88 9.66 -16.68
CA ALA A 258 5.99 8.94 -15.80
C ALA A 258 5.39 7.69 -16.47
N LEU A 259 5.04 7.74 -17.75
CA LEU A 259 4.56 6.57 -18.51
C LEU A 259 5.62 5.46 -18.59
N GLU A 260 6.90 5.82 -18.67
CA GLU A 260 7.99 4.85 -18.75
C GLU A 260 8.38 4.26 -17.39
N ASN A 261 8.46 5.12 -16.37
CA ASN A 261 9.06 4.75 -15.09
C ASN A 261 8.05 4.16 -14.10
N ARG A 262 6.78 4.57 -14.14
CA ARG A 262 5.82 4.19 -13.11
C ARG A 262 5.39 2.73 -13.21
N PRO A 263 5.39 2.00 -12.06
CA PRO A 263 5.12 0.56 -12.05
C PRO A 263 3.69 0.21 -12.48
N GLU A 264 2.70 1.07 -12.27
CA GLU A 264 1.32 0.82 -12.67
C GLU A 264 1.15 0.61 -14.19
N PHE A 265 1.96 1.25 -15.04
CA PHE A 265 1.90 1.02 -16.50
C PHE A 265 2.56 -0.29 -16.89
N LYS A 266 3.61 -0.71 -16.19
CA LYS A 266 4.22 -2.04 -16.34
C LYS A 266 3.25 -3.15 -15.93
N THR A 267 2.40 -2.89 -14.91
CA THR A 267 1.32 -3.79 -14.51
C THR A 267 0.33 -4.03 -15.65
N PHE A 268 -0.09 -3.01 -16.40
CA PHE A 268 -0.98 -3.19 -17.56
C PHE A 268 -0.33 -3.99 -18.69
N GLN A 269 0.95 -3.77 -18.98
CA GLN A 269 1.69 -4.58 -19.97
C GLN A 269 1.74 -6.06 -19.54
N ASN A 270 2.00 -6.32 -18.27
CA ASN A 270 2.00 -7.66 -17.70
C ASN A 270 0.60 -8.30 -17.77
N GLN A 271 -0.48 -7.55 -17.44
CA GLN A 271 -1.87 -8.04 -17.55
C GLN A 271 -2.26 -8.40 -18.98
N LEU A 272 -1.84 -7.64 -19.98
CA LEU A 272 -2.05 -7.98 -21.39
C LEU A 272 -1.34 -9.29 -21.75
N ALA A 273 -0.09 -9.47 -21.33
CA ALA A 273 0.66 -10.72 -21.55
C ALA A 273 0.02 -11.92 -20.82
N GLN A 274 -0.48 -11.74 -19.58
CA GLN A 274 -1.25 -12.76 -18.86
C GLN A 274 -2.54 -13.15 -19.64
N ASN A 275 -3.24 -12.16 -20.17
CA ASN A 275 -4.46 -12.40 -20.89
C ASN A 275 -4.21 -13.12 -22.23
N ASP A 276 -3.11 -12.80 -22.93
CA ASP A 276 -2.69 -13.52 -24.14
C ASP A 276 -2.42 -15.01 -23.86
N LEU A 277 -1.83 -15.34 -22.70
CA LEU A 277 -1.68 -16.72 -22.25
C LEU A 277 -3.01 -17.36 -21.86
N THR A 278 -3.93 -16.60 -21.25
CA THR A 278 -5.29 -17.06 -20.93
C THR A 278 -6.06 -17.44 -22.21
N ILE A 279 -5.91 -16.67 -23.28
CA ILE A 279 -6.49 -16.99 -24.60
C ILE A 279 -5.90 -18.30 -25.14
N GLN A 280 -4.57 -18.52 -25.01
CA GLN A 280 -3.94 -19.76 -25.44
C GLN A 280 -4.40 -20.96 -24.61
N ILE A 281 -4.52 -20.80 -23.29
CA ILE A 281 -5.06 -21.82 -22.39
C ILE A 281 -6.50 -22.18 -22.75
N ALA A 282 -7.33 -21.19 -23.02
CA ALA A 282 -8.72 -21.41 -23.48
C ALA A 282 -8.77 -22.16 -24.81
N LYS A 283 -7.92 -21.79 -25.80
CA LYS A 283 -7.84 -22.47 -27.10
C LYS A 283 -7.43 -23.93 -26.98
N ALA A 284 -6.60 -24.27 -25.98
CA ALA A 284 -6.17 -25.64 -25.74
C ALA A 284 -7.33 -26.59 -25.38
N GLY A 285 -8.50 -26.06 -24.95
CA GLY A 285 -9.69 -26.85 -24.69
C GLY A 285 -10.27 -27.59 -25.91
N LYS A 286 -9.84 -27.25 -27.14
CA LYS A 286 -10.20 -27.97 -28.38
C LYS A 286 -9.20 -29.05 -28.78
N LEU A 287 -8.06 -29.10 -28.11
CA LEU A 287 -6.96 -30.01 -28.44
C LEU A 287 -7.08 -31.31 -27.64
N PRO A 288 -6.55 -32.44 -28.16
CA PRO A 288 -6.50 -33.68 -27.43
C PRO A 288 -5.74 -33.55 -26.11
N THR A 289 -6.12 -34.35 -25.13
CA THR A 289 -5.36 -34.55 -23.89
C THR A 289 -4.82 -35.97 -23.88
N ILE A 290 -3.50 -36.14 -23.68
CA ILE A 290 -2.82 -37.39 -23.56
C ILE A 290 -2.34 -37.53 -22.13
N SER A 291 -2.79 -38.57 -21.43
CA SER A 291 -2.42 -38.85 -20.04
C SER A 291 -1.90 -40.29 -19.92
N ALA A 292 -0.96 -40.48 -19.02
CA ALA A 292 -0.52 -41.81 -18.59
C ALA A 292 -0.96 -42.02 -17.15
N ASN A 293 -1.37 -43.24 -16.83
CA ASN A 293 -1.67 -43.66 -15.47
C ASN A 293 -1.00 -44.99 -15.20
N ALA A 294 -0.52 -45.20 -13.99
CA ALA A 294 0.02 -46.44 -13.50
C ALA A 294 -0.34 -46.60 -12.02
N GLY A 295 -0.58 -47.82 -11.58
CA GLY A 295 -0.92 -48.05 -10.19
C GLY A 295 -0.87 -49.50 -9.78
N VAL A 296 -0.89 -49.69 -8.48
CA VAL A 296 -1.07 -50.99 -7.81
C VAL A 296 -2.30 -50.94 -6.93
N SER A 297 -3.04 -52.00 -6.88
CA SER A 297 -4.22 -52.09 -6.03
C SER A 297 -4.35 -53.52 -5.47
N THR A 298 -5.03 -53.61 -4.34
CA THR A 298 -5.47 -54.89 -3.77
C THR A 298 -6.77 -54.70 -3.01
N SER A 299 -7.45 -55.80 -2.78
CA SER A 299 -8.74 -55.75 -2.06
C SER A 299 -8.89 -56.93 -1.11
N SER A 300 -9.77 -56.74 -0.13
CA SER A 300 -10.21 -57.78 0.79
C SER A 300 -11.74 -57.71 0.98
N THR A 301 -12.32 -58.84 1.24
CA THR A 301 -13.77 -58.95 1.54
C THR A 301 -14.03 -59.97 2.62
N SER A 302 -15.02 -59.73 3.49
CA SER A 302 -15.45 -60.73 4.50
C SER A 302 -16.21 -61.90 3.88
N MET A 303 -16.67 -61.77 2.64
CA MET A 303 -17.32 -62.89 1.90
C MET A 303 -16.32 -63.97 1.42
N ASN A 304 -15.04 -63.74 1.58
CA ASN A 304 -13.97 -64.70 1.26
C ASN A 304 -13.38 -65.23 2.57
N ASN A 305 -13.44 -66.55 2.80
CA ASN A 305 -12.93 -67.20 3.99
C ASN A 305 -11.42 -67.23 4.16
N LYS A 306 -10.64 -66.82 3.13
CA LYS A 306 -9.19 -66.70 3.25
C LYS A 306 -8.81 -65.58 4.21
N ALA A 307 -7.72 -65.83 4.95
CA ALA A 307 -7.17 -64.80 5.83
C ALA A 307 -6.89 -63.49 5.08
N TRP A 308 -7.10 -62.36 5.72
CA TRP A 308 -6.95 -61.04 5.14
C TRP A 308 -5.61 -60.86 4.38
N GLY A 309 -4.47 -61.22 5.01
CA GLY A 309 -3.16 -61.12 4.35
C GLY A 309 -3.02 -61.99 3.06
N THR A 310 -3.73 -63.14 3.03
CA THR A 310 -3.77 -63.99 1.84
C THR A 310 -4.60 -63.33 0.74
N GLN A 311 -5.72 -62.72 1.09
CA GLN A 311 -6.55 -61.96 0.13
C GLN A 311 -5.78 -60.80 -0.47
N LEU A 312 -5.05 -60.01 0.34
CA LEU A 312 -4.21 -58.89 -0.15
C LEU A 312 -3.17 -59.37 -1.15
N LYS A 313 -2.54 -60.51 -0.89
CA LYS A 313 -1.55 -61.11 -1.81
C LYS A 313 -2.21 -61.63 -3.07
N THR A 314 -3.34 -62.34 -2.97
CA THR A 314 -4.02 -62.98 -4.11
C THR A 314 -4.69 -61.95 -5.02
N ASN A 315 -5.23 -60.85 -4.45
CA ASN A 315 -5.96 -59.82 -5.17
C ASN A 315 -5.01 -58.67 -5.63
N PHE A 316 -3.69 -58.83 -5.41
CA PHE A 316 -2.72 -57.82 -5.85
C PHE A 316 -2.74 -57.68 -7.38
N ASN A 317 -2.94 -56.44 -7.83
CA ASN A 317 -2.98 -56.11 -9.25
C ASN A 317 -2.07 -54.90 -9.50
N MET A 318 -1.33 -54.94 -10.61
CA MET A 318 -0.54 -53.83 -11.10
C MET A 318 -0.89 -53.59 -12.55
N GLY A 319 -1.15 -52.34 -12.89
CA GLY A 319 -1.51 -51.95 -14.24
C GLY A 319 -1.12 -50.54 -14.57
N GLY A 320 -1.07 -50.26 -15.85
CA GLY A 320 -0.84 -48.90 -16.37
C GLY A 320 -1.39 -48.77 -17.78
N GLY A 321 -1.61 -47.55 -18.18
CA GLY A 321 -2.18 -47.26 -19.49
C GLY A 321 -1.92 -45.83 -19.96
N ILE A 322 -2.14 -45.60 -21.22
CA ILE A 322 -2.18 -44.28 -21.83
C ILE A 322 -3.59 -44.04 -22.33
N SER A 323 -4.18 -42.88 -21.95
CA SER A 323 -5.46 -42.45 -22.44
C SER A 323 -5.32 -41.22 -23.32
N ILE A 324 -6.05 -41.18 -24.43
CA ILE A 324 -6.14 -40.05 -25.34
C ILE A 324 -7.60 -39.62 -25.38
N SER A 325 -7.88 -38.40 -24.92
CA SER A 325 -9.23 -37.80 -24.94
C SER A 325 -9.26 -36.67 -25.94
N VAL A 326 -10.17 -36.77 -26.91
CA VAL A 326 -10.37 -35.76 -27.97
C VAL A 326 -11.78 -35.17 -27.82
N PRO A 327 -11.91 -33.89 -27.47
CA PRO A 327 -13.23 -33.25 -27.40
C PRO A 327 -13.80 -33.02 -28.77
N LEU A 328 -14.86 -33.76 -29.15
CA LEU A 328 -15.55 -33.59 -30.45
C LEU A 328 -16.60 -32.50 -30.40
N PHE A 329 -17.33 -32.41 -29.29
CA PHE A 329 -18.36 -31.40 -29.08
C PHE A 329 -18.40 -31.00 -27.62
N ASP A 330 -18.25 -29.71 -27.31
CA ASP A 330 -18.10 -29.16 -25.97
C ASP A 330 -19.20 -28.15 -25.59
N ASN A 331 -20.37 -28.25 -26.27
CA ASN A 331 -21.50 -27.31 -26.03
C ASN A 331 -21.08 -25.83 -26.12
N ARG A 332 -20.18 -25.50 -27.06
CA ARG A 332 -19.61 -24.15 -27.26
C ARG A 332 -18.73 -23.64 -26.10
N SER A 333 -18.40 -24.44 -25.10
CA SER A 333 -17.68 -24.01 -23.89
C SER A 333 -16.36 -23.32 -24.27
N THR A 334 -15.50 -23.98 -25.03
CA THR A 334 -14.20 -23.42 -25.46
C THR A 334 -14.37 -22.13 -26.27
N LYS A 335 -15.32 -22.09 -27.24
CA LYS A 335 -15.54 -20.86 -28.02
C LYS A 335 -15.95 -19.69 -27.11
N THR A 336 -16.82 -19.96 -26.13
CA THR A 336 -17.25 -18.94 -25.16
C THR A 336 -16.08 -18.46 -24.29
N GLN A 337 -15.23 -19.37 -23.79
CA GLN A 337 -14.05 -19.00 -22.99
C GLN A 337 -13.06 -18.16 -23.80
N VAL A 338 -12.78 -18.52 -25.05
CA VAL A 338 -11.91 -17.74 -25.94
C VAL A 338 -12.48 -16.33 -26.18
N ASN A 339 -13.79 -16.25 -26.48
CA ASN A 339 -14.43 -14.95 -26.74
C ASN A 339 -14.41 -14.08 -25.46
N LYS A 340 -14.68 -14.65 -24.27
CA LYS A 340 -14.58 -13.91 -23.00
C LYS A 340 -13.16 -13.41 -22.77
N ALA A 341 -12.15 -14.22 -23.04
CA ALA A 341 -10.76 -13.80 -22.89
C ALA A 341 -10.36 -12.69 -23.89
N LEU A 342 -10.89 -12.71 -25.11
CA LEU A 342 -10.69 -11.63 -26.08
C LEU A 342 -11.36 -10.32 -25.62
N LEU A 343 -12.60 -10.38 -25.12
CA LEU A 343 -13.28 -9.22 -24.55
C LEU A 343 -12.54 -8.66 -23.32
N GLN A 344 -12.00 -9.55 -22.48
CA GLN A 344 -11.18 -9.13 -21.33
C GLN A 344 -9.91 -8.41 -21.78
N ARG A 345 -9.27 -8.87 -22.88
CA ARG A 345 -8.10 -8.19 -23.45
C ARG A 345 -8.44 -6.76 -23.90
N GLU A 346 -9.57 -6.60 -24.55
CA GLU A 346 -10.06 -5.29 -24.98
C GLU A 346 -10.36 -4.38 -23.78
N SER A 347 -10.99 -4.93 -22.73
CA SER A 347 -11.21 -4.22 -21.47
C SER A 347 -9.90 -3.71 -20.87
N ILE A 348 -8.85 -4.55 -20.77
CA ILE A 348 -7.56 -4.15 -20.25
C ILE A 348 -6.93 -3.02 -21.10
N GLN A 349 -7.11 -3.04 -22.40
CA GLN A 349 -6.63 -1.96 -23.29
C GLN A 349 -7.36 -0.63 -23.03
N LEU A 350 -8.68 -0.70 -22.80
CA LEU A 350 -9.46 0.48 -22.42
C LEU A 350 -9.08 1.01 -21.04
N ASP A 351 -8.84 0.11 -20.07
CA ASP A 351 -8.38 0.48 -18.74
C ASP A 351 -7.01 1.16 -18.79
N LEU A 352 -6.08 0.65 -19.60
CA LEU A 352 -4.78 1.29 -19.85
C LEU A 352 -4.96 2.70 -20.41
N LYS A 353 -5.81 2.87 -21.42
CA LYS A 353 -6.07 4.20 -22.00
C LYS A 353 -6.71 5.15 -20.98
N ASN A 354 -7.62 4.67 -20.17
CA ASN A 354 -8.22 5.44 -19.08
C ASN A 354 -7.17 5.86 -18.05
N GLN A 355 -6.31 4.94 -17.63
CA GLN A 355 -5.22 5.24 -16.70
C GLN A 355 -4.21 6.27 -17.25
N GLN A 356 -3.90 6.20 -18.55
CA GLN A 356 -3.08 7.21 -19.21
C GLN A 356 -3.72 8.60 -19.16
N THR A 357 -5.04 8.68 -19.40
CA THR A 357 -5.80 9.94 -19.31
C THR A 357 -5.82 10.47 -17.87
N GLN A 358 -6.03 9.59 -16.88
CA GLN A 358 -6.01 9.97 -15.45
C GLN A 358 -4.63 10.46 -15.02
N LEU A 359 -3.55 9.79 -15.45
CA LEU A 359 -2.19 10.23 -15.17
C LEU A 359 -1.93 11.62 -15.74
N TYR A 360 -2.29 11.83 -17.03
CA TYR A 360 -2.14 13.14 -17.66
C TYR A 360 -2.85 14.23 -16.87
N SER A 361 -4.13 14.02 -16.54
CA SER A 361 -4.93 14.96 -15.76
C SER A 361 -4.34 15.23 -14.36
N THR A 362 -3.78 14.20 -13.71
CA THR A 362 -3.14 14.35 -12.40
C THR A 362 -1.86 15.20 -12.51
N ILE A 363 -1.00 14.93 -13.47
CA ILE A 363 0.23 15.70 -13.70
C ILE A 363 -0.10 17.13 -14.14
N GLU A 364 -1.10 17.31 -15.00
CA GLU A 364 -1.57 18.64 -15.43
C GLU A 364 -2.08 19.44 -14.22
N ASN A 365 -2.83 18.83 -13.32
CA ASN A 365 -3.30 19.48 -12.10
C ASN A 365 -2.15 19.94 -11.20
N TYR A 366 -1.14 19.09 -10.95
CA TYR A 366 0.05 19.50 -10.19
C TYR A 366 0.85 20.58 -10.90
N TRP A 367 0.94 20.52 -12.23
CA TRP A 367 1.62 21.52 -13.03
C TRP A 367 0.91 22.88 -12.97
N LEU A 368 -0.41 22.91 -13.12
CA LEU A 368 -1.23 24.10 -12.98
C LEU A 368 -1.14 24.69 -11.58
N GLN A 369 -1.21 23.84 -10.55
CA GLN A 369 -1.05 24.28 -9.16
C GLN A 369 0.35 24.83 -8.90
N ALA A 370 1.41 24.19 -9.40
CA ALA A 370 2.78 24.69 -9.28
C ALA A 370 2.91 26.07 -9.92
N SER A 371 2.42 26.26 -11.14
CA SER A 371 2.45 27.53 -11.88
C SER A 371 1.64 28.63 -11.18
N THR A 372 0.43 28.30 -10.75
CA THR A 372 -0.46 29.24 -10.04
C THR A 372 0.15 29.64 -8.70
N ASN A 373 0.55 28.67 -7.87
CA ASN A 373 1.09 28.95 -6.54
C ASN A 373 2.43 29.70 -6.63
N GLN A 374 3.28 29.41 -7.63
CA GLN A 374 4.51 30.19 -7.85
C GLN A 374 4.23 31.64 -8.21
N SER A 375 3.22 31.91 -9.05
CA SER A 375 2.79 33.25 -9.39
C SER A 375 2.17 33.96 -8.18
N GLN A 376 1.36 33.23 -7.40
CA GLN A 376 0.79 33.73 -6.15
C GLN A 376 1.88 34.04 -5.12
N PHE A 377 2.93 33.19 -5.01
CA PHE A 377 4.04 33.43 -4.10
C PHE A 377 4.78 34.74 -4.44
N LYS A 378 5.07 34.98 -5.72
CA LYS A 378 5.70 36.23 -6.16
C LYS A 378 4.86 37.47 -5.77
N ALA A 379 3.55 37.41 -6.00
CA ALA A 379 2.63 38.50 -5.66
C ALA A 379 2.46 38.67 -4.14
N ALA A 380 2.31 37.53 -3.43
CA ALA A 380 2.11 37.53 -1.98
C ALA A 380 3.34 38.04 -1.23
N LYS A 381 4.56 37.78 -1.73
CA LYS A 381 5.81 38.32 -1.17
C LYS A 381 5.81 39.85 -1.20
N VAL A 382 5.52 40.46 -2.35
CA VAL A 382 5.41 41.92 -2.47
C VAL A 382 4.29 42.48 -1.58
N SER A 383 3.15 41.77 -1.51
CA SER A 383 2.03 42.15 -0.64
C SER A 383 2.41 42.11 0.85
N SER A 384 3.15 41.07 1.26
CA SER A 384 3.61 40.90 2.65
C SER A 384 4.60 42.00 3.05
N GLU A 385 5.59 42.29 2.20
CA GLU A 385 6.56 43.38 2.41
C GLU A 385 5.85 44.75 2.53
N SER A 386 4.90 45.02 1.62
CA SER A 386 4.12 46.26 1.64
C SER A 386 3.21 46.36 2.86
N ALA A 387 2.54 45.25 3.24
CA ALA A 387 1.70 45.18 4.44
C ALA A 387 2.51 45.37 5.73
N GLN A 388 3.74 44.82 5.77
CA GLN A 388 4.68 45.02 6.89
C GLN A 388 5.03 46.50 7.03
N THR A 389 5.46 47.14 5.96
CA THR A 389 5.77 48.58 5.96
C THR A 389 4.58 49.44 6.40
N SER A 390 3.39 49.14 5.86
CA SER A 390 2.16 49.84 6.20
C SER A 390 1.81 49.69 7.69
N TYR A 391 1.90 48.46 8.21
CA TYR A 391 1.62 48.18 9.63
C TYR A 391 2.62 48.89 10.56
N ASP A 392 3.91 48.89 10.22
CA ASP A 392 4.93 49.56 11.02
C ASP A 392 4.67 51.04 11.12
N LEU A 393 4.30 51.72 10.02
CA LEU A 393 3.92 53.13 10.00
C LEU A 393 2.63 53.39 10.79
N LEU A 394 1.61 52.53 10.64
CA LEU A 394 0.36 52.62 11.43
C LEU A 394 0.62 52.43 12.92
N SER A 395 1.49 51.51 13.30
CA SER A 395 1.90 51.27 14.69
C SER A 395 2.60 52.48 15.30
N GLU A 396 3.49 53.14 14.56
CA GLU A 396 4.14 54.39 15.04
C GLU A 396 3.15 55.55 15.13
N GLN A 397 2.27 55.71 14.14
CA GLN A 397 1.22 56.77 14.21
C GLN A 397 0.23 56.54 15.36
N PHE A 398 -0.13 55.28 15.64
CA PHE A 398 -0.95 54.93 16.81
C PHE A 398 -0.24 55.26 18.14
N LYS A 399 1.09 55.01 18.22
CA LYS A 399 1.91 55.40 19.39
C LYS A 399 1.86 56.92 19.65
N LEU A 400 1.82 57.69 18.60
CA LEU A 400 1.74 59.16 18.67
C LEU A 400 0.32 59.68 18.85
N GLY A 401 -0.70 58.81 18.88
CA GLY A 401 -2.12 59.18 18.99
C GLY A 401 -2.72 59.77 17.71
N LEU A 402 -2.04 59.61 16.56
CA LEU A 402 -2.47 60.14 15.25
C LEU A 402 -3.43 59.21 14.53
N LYS A 403 -3.47 57.93 14.94
CA LYS A 403 -4.34 56.90 14.38
C LYS A 403 -5.15 56.22 15.47
N ASN A 404 -6.35 55.72 15.12
CA ASN A 404 -7.22 55.03 16.05
C ASN A 404 -6.96 53.49 16.05
N ILE A 405 -7.57 52.81 17.01
CA ILE A 405 -7.39 51.37 17.20
C ILE A 405 -7.92 50.54 16.05
N VAL A 406 -8.99 51.00 15.37
CA VAL A 406 -9.60 50.26 14.25
C VAL A 406 -8.63 50.22 13.07
N GLU A 407 -7.94 51.32 12.78
CA GLU A 407 -6.94 51.41 11.71
C GLU A 407 -5.73 50.53 12.04
N LEU A 408 -5.22 50.54 13.28
CA LEU A 408 -4.13 49.67 13.73
C LEU A 408 -4.48 48.20 13.59
N ARG A 409 -5.66 47.80 14.04
CA ARG A 409 -6.17 46.43 13.96
C ARG A 409 -6.30 45.97 12.50
N THR A 410 -6.94 46.78 11.65
CA THR A 410 -7.09 46.50 10.22
C THR A 410 -5.73 46.30 9.54
N GLY A 411 -4.76 47.18 9.82
CA GLY A 411 -3.42 47.07 9.29
C GLY A 411 -2.73 45.75 9.74
N LYS A 412 -2.90 45.37 11.01
CA LYS A 412 -2.39 44.13 11.55
C LYS A 412 -3.02 42.89 10.93
N ASP A 413 -4.35 42.90 10.79
CA ASP A 413 -5.07 41.76 10.18
C ASP A 413 -4.67 41.60 8.71
N ASN A 414 -4.47 42.70 7.98
CA ASN A 414 -3.96 42.68 6.61
C ASN A 414 -2.53 42.12 6.53
N LEU A 415 -1.64 42.50 7.45
CA LEU A 415 -0.28 41.95 7.54
C LEU A 415 -0.29 40.46 7.82
N LEU A 416 -1.07 40.03 8.84
CA LEU A 416 -1.17 38.60 9.18
C LEU A 416 -1.66 37.77 7.99
N LYS A 417 -2.71 38.24 7.32
CA LYS A 417 -3.26 37.59 6.11
C LYS A 417 -2.25 37.55 4.98
N ALA A 418 -1.50 38.64 4.75
CA ALA A 418 -0.49 38.69 3.71
C ALA A 418 0.67 37.69 3.98
N LYS A 419 1.18 37.62 5.23
CA LYS A 419 2.20 36.65 5.65
C LYS A 419 1.68 35.20 5.53
N GLN A 420 0.45 34.93 5.89
CA GLN A 420 -0.14 33.60 5.75
C GLN A 420 -0.29 33.19 4.27
N ASN A 421 -0.71 34.11 3.41
CA ASN A 421 -0.82 33.88 1.96
C ASN A 421 0.55 33.60 1.34
N GLU A 422 1.58 34.38 1.71
CA GLU A 422 2.96 34.19 1.25
C GLU A 422 3.47 32.81 1.65
N LEU A 423 3.31 32.46 2.93
CA LEU A 423 3.74 31.16 3.47
C LEU A 423 3.03 30.00 2.77
N GLN A 424 1.72 30.08 2.62
CA GLN A 424 0.92 29.06 1.95
C GLN A 424 1.36 28.87 0.49
N ALA A 425 1.47 29.95 -0.26
CA ALA A 425 1.88 29.92 -1.66
C ALA A 425 3.30 29.34 -1.81
N LYS A 426 4.24 29.71 -0.94
CA LYS A 426 5.60 29.17 -0.88
C LYS A 426 5.61 27.63 -0.73
N TYR A 427 4.96 27.12 0.32
CA TYR A 427 5.00 25.69 0.62
C TYR A 427 4.20 24.85 -0.36
N MET A 428 3.06 25.37 -0.88
CA MET A 428 2.30 24.68 -1.92
C MET A 428 3.09 24.61 -3.25
N THR A 429 3.85 25.64 -3.58
CA THR A 429 4.74 25.59 -4.75
C THR A 429 5.81 24.52 -4.56
N ILE A 430 6.50 24.50 -3.41
CA ILE A 430 7.55 23.51 -3.11
C ILE A 430 6.97 22.09 -3.17
N LEU A 431 5.78 21.86 -2.59
CA LEU A 431 5.12 20.56 -2.63
C LEU A 431 4.86 20.11 -4.07
N ASN A 432 4.21 20.96 -4.87
CA ASN A 432 3.84 20.61 -6.24
C ASN A 432 5.07 20.40 -7.14
N LEU A 433 6.14 21.18 -6.95
CA LEU A 433 7.41 20.99 -7.66
C LEU A 433 8.06 19.65 -7.29
N ASN A 434 8.08 19.30 -6.02
CA ASN A 434 8.63 18.01 -5.56
C ASN A 434 7.82 16.84 -6.09
N ILE A 435 6.48 16.94 -6.10
CA ILE A 435 5.62 15.91 -6.67
C ILE A 435 5.87 15.78 -8.18
N LEU A 436 5.99 16.88 -8.94
CA LEU A 436 6.30 16.83 -10.38
C LEU A 436 7.67 16.20 -10.64
N LYS A 437 8.70 16.52 -9.83
CA LYS A 437 10.02 15.86 -9.88
C LYS A 437 9.91 14.37 -9.61
N PHE A 438 9.12 13.98 -8.59
CA PHE A 438 8.86 12.57 -8.26
C PHE A 438 8.19 11.82 -9.41
N TYR A 439 7.20 12.44 -10.09
CA TYR A 439 6.57 11.84 -11.27
C TYR A 439 7.56 11.68 -12.43
N LYS A 440 8.52 12.58 -12.57
CA LYS A 440 9.55 12.54 -13.61
C LYS A 440 10.64 11.52 -13.32
N ASP A 441 11.19 11.55 -12.10
CA ASP A 441 12.42 10.83 -11.73
C ASP A 441 12.13 9.47 -11.05
N GLY A 442 10.91 9.26 -10.56
CA GLY A 442 10.45 8.01 -9.92
C GLY A 442 10.90 7.84 -8.46
N HIS A 443 11.59 8.83 -7.88
CA HIS A 443 12.05 8.83 -6.48
C HIS A 443 12.06 10.25 -5.90
N ILE A 444 11.89 10.36 -4.58
CA ILE A 444 11.90 11.62 -3.81
C ILE A 444 13.27 11.85 -3.19
#